data_392f0ede45af07420c5e1cbc71475e21
#
_entry.id   392f0ede45af07420c5e1cbc71475e21
#
_cell.length_a   1.000
_cell.length_b   1.000
_cell.length_c   1.000
_cell.angle_alpha   90.00
_cell.angle_beta   90.00
_cell.angle_gamma   90.00
#
_symmetry.space_group_name_H-M   'P 1'
#
loop_
_entity.id
_entity.type
_entity.pdbx_description
1 polymer ?
#
loop_
_entity_poly.entity_id
_entity_poly.type
_entity_poly.pdbx_seq_one_letter_code
_entity_poly.pdbx_strand_id
1 'polypeptide(L)'
;MYKRQNPDSAAHVYGTADGAGTAILTFLGGFHAQTQSLYLSDIAHHQLAIAVVFIVAGHMYRTNFGIGHNMKEILDAHRPPGGRLGAGHVGLFETITNSLHMQLGLALAALGVATSLTAQHIYALTPYAFLSKDFTTEAALYTHHQYIAGFLMVGAFAHGAIFFVRDYDPCLLYTSPSPRD
;
A
#
# COMPACT_ATOMS: atom_id res chain seq x y z
N MET A 1 -14.59 -1.99 42.47
CA MET A 1 -13.16 -1.91 42.65
C MET A 1 -12.33 -2.43 41.47
N TYR A 2 -12.93 -2.88 40.40
CA TYR A 2 -12.24 -3.47 39.21
C TYR A 2 -12.47 -2.72 37.91
N LYS A 3 -12.83 -1.43 37.99
CA LYS A 3 -13.13 -0.59 36.81
C LYS A 3 -11.90 -0.22 35.95
N ARG A 4 -10.69 -0.59 36.40
CA ARG A 4 -9.45 -0.24 35.70
C ARG A 4 -8.87 -1.35 34.82
N GLN A 5 -9.54 -2.52 34.76
CA GLN A 5 -9.03 -3.66 33.98
C GLN A 5 -9.45 -3.63 32.51
N ASN A 6 -10.41 -2.77 32.15
CA ASN A 6 -10.86 -2.63 30.78
C ASN A 6 -10.35 -1.29 30.24
N PRO A 7 -9.41 -1.29 29.26
CA PRO A 7 -8.95 -0.05 28.62
C PRO A 7 -10.07 0.71 27.90
N ASP A 8 -11.22 0.05 27.66
CA ASP A 8 -12.41 0.65 27.05
C ASP A 8 -13.37 1.29 28.04
N SER A 9 -12.98 1.42 29.33
CA SER A 9 -13.83 2.05 30.30
C SER A 9 -14.07 3.52 29.95
N ALA A 10 -15.26 4.04 30.32
CA ALA A 10 -15.60 5.45 30.15
C ALA A 10 -14.63 6.41 30.86
N ALA A 11 -13.82 5.88 31.77
CA ALA A 11 -12.76 6.60 32.49
C ALA A 11 -11.43 6.67 31.74
N HIS A 12 -11.32 6.03 30.57
CA HIS A 12 -10.11 6.06 29.73
C HIS A 12 -10.02 7.41 29.00
N VAL A 13 -9.43 8.40 29.65
CA VAL A 13 -9.31 9.75 29.11
C VAL A 13 -7.84 10.02 28.76
N TYR A 14 -7.57 10.30 27.51
CA TYR A 14 -6.22 10.60 27.04
C TYR A 14 -5.63 11.83 27.76
N GLY A 15 -4.35 11.74 28.06
CA GLY A 15 -3.61 12.82 28.71
C GLY A 15 -3.90 12.98 30.21
N THR A 16 -4.60 12.04 30.83
CA THR A 16 -4.92 12.06 32.25
C THR A 16 -4.40 10.83 32.98
N ALA A 17 -4.45 10.85 34.31
CA ALA A 17 -4.11 9.69 35.12
C ALA A 17 -5.04 8.50 34.87
N ASP A 18 -6.28 8.73 34.43
CA ASP A 18 -7.24 7.67 34.06
C ASP A 18 -6.85 6.99 32.74
N GLY A 19 -6.08 7.65 31.89
CA GLY A 19 -5.46 7.06 30.72
C GLY A 19 -4.12 6.38 31.02
N ALA A 20 -3.53 6.64 32.19
CA ALA A 20 -2.30 5.98 32.62
C ALA A 20 -2.54 4.48 32.89
N GLY A 21 -1.60 3.65 32.50
CA GLY A 21 -1.73 2.21 32.61
C GLY A 21 -2.39 1.55 31.41
N THR A 22 -2.83 2.30 30.41
CA THR A 22 -3.16 1.76 29.09
C THR A 22 -1.88 1.21 28.47
N ALA A 23 -1.94 0.03 27.87
CA ALA A 23 -0.79 -0.53 27.20
C ALA A 23 -0.34 0.36 26.04
N ILE A 24 0.95 0.43 25.79
CA ILE A 24 1.52 1.19 24.67
C ILE A 24 1.09 0.60 23.34
N LEU A 25 1.03 -0.72 23.27
CA LEU A 25 0.62 -1.46 22.08
C LEU A 25 -0.56 -2.35 22.44
N THR A 26 -1.64 -2.26 21.64
CA THR A 26 -2.85 -3.06 21.86
C THR A 26 -3.39 -3.60 20.55
N PHE A 27 -4.40 -4.42 20.66
CA PHE A 27 -5.17 -4.92 19.52
C PHE A 27 -6.65 -4.96 19.93
N LEU A 28 -7.15 -3.79 20.32
CA LEU A 28 -8.50 -3.64 20.87
C LEU A 28 -9.58 -3.68 19.80
N GLY A 29 -9.32 -3.08 18.66
CA GLY A 29 -10.35 -2.86 17.63
C GLY A 29 -11.35 -1.78 18.04
N GLY A 30 -12.21 -1.40 17.11
CA GLY A 30 -13.23 -0.37 17.35
C GLY A 30 -12.63 1.01 17.58
N PHE A 31 -13.45 1.89 18.20
CA PHE A 31 -13.09 3.29 18.42
C PHE A 31 -13.03 3.63 19.91
N HIS A 32 -12.09 4.50 20.23
CA HIS A 32 -11.97 5.08 21.55
C HIS A 32 -13.20 5.97 21.85
N ALA A 33 -13.83 5.76 22.99
CA ALA A 33 -15.10 6.43 23.33
C ALA A 33 -14.98 7.97 23.44
N GLN A 34 -13.84 8.46 23.94
CA GLN A 34 -13.60 9.90 24.09
C GLN A 34 -13.48 10.60 22.74
N THR A 35 -12.65 10.05 21.86
CA THR A 35 -12.24 10.70 20.60
C THR A 35 -13.07 10.26 19.41
N GLN A 36 -13.83 9.17 19.54
CA GLN A 36 -14.59 8.55 18.44
C GLN A 36 -13.68 8.21 17.25
N SER A 37 -12.45 7.82 17.55
CA SER A 37 -11.41 7.46 16.58
C SER A 37 -10.71 6.17 16.98
N LEU A 38 -9.88 5.64 16.11
CA LEU A 38 -9.05 4.48 16.42
C LEU A 38 -8.24 4.71 17.69
N TYR A 39 -8.03 3.66 18.49
CA TYR A 39 -7.14 3.73 19.63
C TYR A 39 -5.72 4.04 19.18
N LEU A 40 -5.08 5.00 19.84
CA LEU A 40 -3.69 5.38 19.52
C LEU A 40 -2.73 4.21 19.72
N SER A 41 -2.98 3.36 20.73
CA SER A 41 -2.19 2.15 20.97
C SER A 41 -2.37 1.08 19.88
N ASP A 42 -3.54 1.02 19.26
CA ASP A 42 -3.78 0.17 18.09
C ASP A 42 -3.03 0.69 16.86
N ILE A 43 -3.04 1.99 16.64
CA ILE A 43 -2.26 2.63 15.57
C ILE A 43 -0.77 2.37 15.77
N ALA A 44 -0.26 2.57 16.99
CA ALA A 44 1.14 2.32 17.30
C ALA A 44 1.54 0.87 17.03
N HIS A 45 0.71 -0.08 17.44
CA HIS A 45 0.96 -1.51 17.19
C HIS A 45 0.88 -1.84 15.70
N HIS A 46 -0.09 -1.28 14.98
CA HIS A 46 -0.19 -1.47 13.53
C HIS A 46 1.08 -1.00 12.82
N GLN A 47 1.55 0.23 13.15
CA GLN A 47 2.75 0.77 12.52
C GLN A 47 4.01 -0.05 12.86
N LEU A 48 4.13 -0.54 14.09
CA LEU A 48 5.23 -1.41 14.47
C LEU A 48 5.16 -2.77 13.79
N ALA A 49 3.98 -3.39 13.75
CA ALA A 49 3.80 -4.71 13.13
C ALA A 49 4.09 -4.67 11.62
N ILE A 50 3.56 -3.68 10.90
CA ILE A 50 3.85 -3.56 9.47
C ILE A 50 5.30 -3.18 9.22
N ALA A 51 5.95 -2.45 10.12
CA ALA A 51 7.38 -2.13 10.01
C ALA A 51 8.23 -3.40 9.97
N VAL A 52 7.94 -4.37 10.85
CA VAL A 52 8.64 -5.67 10.86
C VAL A 52 8.42 -6.40 9.53
N VAL A 53 7.18 -6.44 9.05
CA VAL A 53 6.86 -7.07 7.75
C VAL A 53 7.63 -6.42 6.61
N PHE A 54 7.68 -5.08 6.56
CA PHE A 54 8.42 -4.36 5.52
C PHE A 54 9.93 -4.57 5.61
N ILE A 55 10.50 -4.62 6.81
CA ILE A 55 11.93 -4.90 7.00
C ILE A 55 12.28 -6.31 6.49
N VAL A 56 11.48 -7.30 6.86
CA VAL A 56 11.69 -8.69 6.39
C VAL A 56 11.51 -8.79 4.89
N ALA A 57 10.42 -8.21 4.35
CA ALA A 57 10.14 -8.22 2.92
C ALA A 57 11.19 -7.46 2.11
N GLY A 58 11.80 -6.44 2.69
CA GLY A 58 12.89 -5.68 2.07
C GLY A 58 14.16 -6.48 1.81
N HIS A 59 14.30 -7.66 2.43
CA HIS A 59 15.42 -8.57 2.20
C HIS A 59 15.18 -9.58 1.07
N MET A 60 14.13 -9.40 0.29
CA MET A 60 13.77 -10.33 -0.77
C MET A 60 14.77 -10.32 -1.93
N TYR A 61 15.28 -9.16 -2.32
CA TYR A 61 16.04 -9.01 -3.54
C TYR A 61 17.55 -9.01 -3.31
N ARG A 62 18.26 -9.60 -4.28
CA ARG A 62 19.71 -9.70 -4.27
C ARG A 62 20.35 -8.34 -4.53
N THR A 63 21.34 -8.01 -3.70
CA THR A 63 22.19 -6.84 -3.85
C THR A 63 23.66 -7.28 -3.88
N ASN A 64 24.52 -6.65 -3.11
CA ASN A 64 25.96 -6.94 -3.09
C ASN A 64 26.37 -8.15 -2.24
N PHE A 65 25.44 -8.72 -1.46
CA PHE A 65 25.76 -9.75 -0.47
C PHE A 65 25.58 -11.18 -0.97
N GLY A 66 25.19 -11.37 -2.22
CA GLY A 66 25.12 -12.69 -2.85
C GLY A 66 23.88 -13.53 -2.53
N ILE A 67 23.00 -13.06 -1.65
CA ILE A 67 21.73 -13.70 -1.31
C ILE A 67 20.55 -12.84 -1.75
N GLY A 68 19.43 -13.48 -2.01
CA GLY A 68 18.21 -12.83 -2.46
C GLY A 68 17.84 -13.16 -3.90
N HIS A 69 16.65 -12.72 -4.28
CA HIS A 69 16.10 -12.98 -5.61
C HIS A 69 16.60 -11.97 -6.65
N ASN A 70 16.76 -12.47 -7.87
CA ASN A 70 16.88 -11.64 -9.05
C ASN A 70 15.49 -11.44 -9.64
N MET A 71 15.04 -10.19 -9.71
CA MET A 71 13.68 -9.87 -10.17
C MET A 71 13.44 -10.31 -11.61
N LYS A 72 14.43 -10.18 -12.49
CA LYS A 72 14.32 -10.68 -13.87
C LYS A 72 14.10 -12.18 -13.90
N GLU A 73 14.83 -12.94 -13.11
CA GLU A 73 14.67 -14.40 -13.03
C GLU A 73 13.29 -14.80 -12.51
N ILE A 74 12.76 -14.08 -11.53
CA ILE A 74 11.42 -14.32 -11.02
C ILE A 74 10.39 -14.15 -12.14
N LEU A 75 10.45 -13.05 -12.88
CA LEU A 75 9.52 -12.77 -13.97
C LEU A 75 9.65 -13.79 -15.08
N ASP A 76 10.85 -14.10 -15.51
CA ASP A 76 11.08 -15.05 -16.63
C ASP A 76 10.68 -16.49 -16.27
N ALA A 77 10.74 -16.85 -14.99
CA ALA A 77 10.30 -18.16 -14.51
C ALA A 77 8.77 -18.34 -14.50
N HIS A 78 8.02 -17.25 -14.45
CA HIS A 78 6.55 -17.28 -14.38
C HIS A 78 5.94 -17.28 -15.77
N ARG A 79 6.04 -18.42 -16.41
CA ARG A 79 5.46 -18.69 -17.72
C ARG A 79 4.49 -19.88 -17.61
N PRO A 80 3.18 -19.67 -17.79
CA PRO A 80 2.21 -20.74 -17.69
C PRO A 80 2.50 -21.88 -18.69
N PRO A 81 2.40 -23.13 -18.26
CA PRO A 81 2.60 -24.28 -19.17
C PRO A 81 1.52 -24.32 -20.23
N GLY A 82 1.85 -24.89 -21.39
CA GLY A 82 0.92 -25.05 -22.50
C GLY A 82 0.75 -23.83 -23.41
N GLY A 83 1.44 -22.73 -23.16
CA GLY A 83 1.45 -21.54 -24.02
C GLY A 83 0.15 -20.75 -24.07
N ARG A 84 -0.80 -20.99 -23.16
CA ARG A 84 -2.11 -20.30 -23.11
C ARG A 84 -2.00 -18.79 -22.95
N LEU A 85 -1.01 -18.32 -22.20
CA LEU A 85 -0.72 -16.91 -21.99
C LEU A 85 0.56 -16.47 -22.73
N GLY A 86 0.87 -17.12 -23.84
CA GLY A 86 2.05 -16.80 -24.64
C GLY A 86 3.37 -16.97 -23.86
N ALA A 87 4.18 -15.96 -23.87
CA ALA A 87 5.46 -15.93 -23.14
C ALA A 87 5.29 -15.68 -21.62
N GLY A 88 4.08 -15.47 -21.13
CA GLY A 88 3.84 -15.16 -19.73
C GLY A 88 4.49 -13.84 -19.32
N HIS A 89 5.36 -13.89 -18.30
CA HIS A 89 6.05 -12.71 -17.78
C HIS A 89 7.47 -12.52 -18.37
N VAL A 90 7.84 -13.34 -19.37
CA VAL A 90 9.15 -13.22 -20.01
C VAL A 90 9.27 -11.89 -20.75
N GLY A 91 10.40 -11.19 -20.55
CA GLY A 91 10.67 -9.92 -21.19
C GLY A 91 10.07 -8.69 -20.50
N LEU A 92 9.26 -8.88 -19.43
CA LEU A 92 8.65 -7.75 -18.75
C LEU A 92 9.67 -6.93 -17.93
N PHE A 93 10.73 -7.55 -17.43
CA PHE A 93 11.76 -6.81 -16.72
C PHE A 93 12.38 -5.74 -17.62
N GLU A 94 12.79 -6.12 -18.83
CA GLU A 94 13.35 -5.20 -19.82
C GLU A 94 12.31 -4.17 -20.28
N THR A 95 11.09 -4.60 -20.52
CA THR A 95 9.99 -3.73 -20.93
C THR A 95 9.76 -2.61 -19.92
N ILE A 96 9.75 -2.94 -18.64
CA ILE A 96 9.51 -1.97 -17.57
C ILE A 96 10.76 -1.11 -17.33
N THR A 97 11.94 -1.71 -17.25
CA THR A 97 13.18 -0.96 -16.96
C THR A 97 13.58 0.00 -18.07
N ASN A 98 13.19 -0.30 -19.31
CA ASN A 98 13.52 0.55 -20.47
C ASN A 98 12.45 1.58 -20.81
N SER A 99 11.33 1.61 -20.08
CA SER A 99 10.26 2.58 -20.32
C SER A 99 9.88 3.33 -19.05
N LEU A 100 10.17 4.62 -19.03
CA LEU A 100 9.71 5.50 -17.95
C LEU A 100 8.19 5.66 -17.97
N HIS A 101 7.56 5.61 -19.14
CA HIS A 101 6.09 5.67 -19.23
C HIS A 101 5.44 4.44 -18.63
N MET A 102 6.00 3.24 -18.84
CA MET A 102 5.52 2.03 -18.18
C MET A 102 5.66 2.11 -16.67
N GLN A 103 6.81 2.55 -16.18
CA GLN A 103 7.05 2.73 -14.75
C GLN A 103 6.11 3.76 -14.14
N LEU A 104 5.93 4.90 -14.81
CA LEU A 104 5.03 5.97 -14.37
C LEU A 104 3.58 5.50 -14.37
N GLY A 105 3.15 4.78 -15.39
CA GLY A 105 1.81 4.21 -15.45
C GLY A 105 1.52 3.25 -14.30
N LEU A 106 2.46 2.36 -14.01
CA LEU A 106 2.35 1.44 -12.86
C LEU A 106 2.33 2.17 -11.52
N ALA A 107 3.18 3.17 -11.33
CA ALA A 107 3.22 3.97 -10.11
C ALA A 107 1.91 4.76 -9.91
N LEU A 108 1.40 5.38 -10.97
CA LEU A 108 0.14 6.13 -10.93
C LEU A 108 -1.06 5.21 -10.62
N ALA A 109 -1.09 4.01 -11.18
CA ALA A 109 -2.14 3.03 -10.90
C ALA A 109 -2.11 2.61 -9.43
N ALA A 110 -0.93 2.26 -8.90
CA ALA A 110 -0.77 1.88 -7.50
C ALA A 110 -1.15 3.02 -6.55
N LEU A 111 -0.69 4.23 -6.82
CA LEU A 111 -1.01 5.41 -6.01
C LEU A 111 -2.48 5.82 -6.14
N GLY A 112 -3.09 5.65 -7.30
CA GLY A 112 -4.53 5.88 -7.48
C GLY A 112 -5.37 4.95 -6.63
N VAL A 113 -5.06 3.66 -6.62
CA VAL A 113 -5.72 2.68 -5.74
C VAL A 113 -5.49 3.02 -4.26
N ALA A 114 -4.24 3.32 -3.88
CA ALA A 114 -3.92 3.68 -2.50
C ALA A 114 -4.64 4.96 -2.05
N THR A 115 -4.79 5.93 -2.92
CA THR A 115 -5.46 7.20 -2.62
C THR A 115 -6.96 7.01 -2.44
N SER A 116 -7.60 6.20 -3.28
CA SER A 116 -9.01 5.81 -3.10
C SER A 116 -9.22 5.03 -1.81
N LEU A 117 -8.31 4.09 -1.52
CA LEU A 117 -8.34 3.33 -0.26
C LEU A 117 -8.19 4.25 0.95
N THR A 118 -7.34 5.27 0.86
CA THR A 118 -7.18 6.28 1.91
C THR A 118 -8.50 7.00 2.18
N ALA A 119 -9.23 7.41 1.14
CA ALA A 119 -10.54 8.03 1.30
C ALA A 119 -11.52 7.11 2.05
N GLN A 120 -11.59 5.84 1.63
CA GLN A 120 -12.46 4.85 2.27
C GLN A 120 -12.07 4.61 3.74
N HIS A 121 -10.79 4.49 4.03
CA HIS A 121 -10.30 4.17 5.36
C HIS A 121 -10.38 5.36 6.32
N ILE A 122 -10.16 6.59 5.87
CA ILE A 122 -10.23 7.75 6.76
C ILE A 122 -11.66 7.97 7.29
N TYR A 123 -12.68 7.81 6.47
CA TYR A 123 -14.04 7.99 6.96
C TYR A 123 -14.57 6.78 7.73
N ALA A 124 -14.22 5.57 7.33
CA ALA A 124 -14.74 4.34 7.94
C ALA A 124 -13.97 3.92 9.20
N LEU A 125 -12.68 4.21 9.25
CA LEU A 125 -11.77 3.88 10.36
C LEU A 125 -11.09 5.17 10.82
N THR A 126 -11.86 6.09 11.34
CA THR A 126 -11.44 7.45 11.68
C THR A 126 -10.14 7.48 12.50
N PRO A 127 -9.01 7.95 11.94
CA PRO A 127 -7.73 7.96 12.64
C PRO A 127 -7.51 9.21 13.49
N TYR A 128 -8.32 10.25 13.29
CA TYR A 128 -8.17 11.53 13.97
C TYR A 128 -9.31 11.79 14.95
N ALA A 129 -8.95 12.37 16.10
CA ALA A 129 -9.91 12.69 17.15
C ALA A 129 -11.04 13.58 16.63
N PHE A 130 -12.27 13.20 16.92
CA PHE A 130 -13.50 13.95 16.62
C PHE A 130 -13.79 14.21 15.14
N LEU A 131 -13.00 13.66 14.23
CA LEU A 131 -13.19 13.85 12.79
C LEU A 131 -14.56 13.36 12.33
N SER A 132 -15.03 12.23 12.85
CA SER A 132 -16.35 11.67 12.50
C SER A 132 -17.52 12.58 12.87
N LYS A 133 -17.34 13.57 13.72
CA LYS A 133 -18.36 14.55 14.13
C LYS A 133 -18.30 15.83 13.31
N ASP A 134 -17.26 16.03 12.54
CA ASP A 134 -17.14 17.18 11.64
C ASP A 134 -17.42 16.74 10.21
N PHE A 135 -18.72 16.76 9.86
CA PHE A 135 -19.18 16.30 8.56
C PHE A 135 -18.51 17.04 7.39
N THR A 136 -18.32 18.34 7.51
CA THR A 136 -17.74 19.14 6.43
C THR A 136 -16.30 18.72 6.14
N THR A 137 -15.49 18.57 7.17
CA THR A 137 -14.08 18.12 7.02
C THR A 137 -14.01 16.69 6.50
N GLU A 138 -14.85 15.81 7.03
CA GLU A 138 -14.87 14.41 6.61
C GLU A 138 -15.30 14.27 5.15
N ALA A 139 -16.35 14.98 4.74
CA ALA A 139 -16.81 15.00 3.36
C ALA A 139 -15.74 15.60 2.42
N ALA A 140 -15.06 16.65 2.84
CA ALA A 140 -14.00 17.28 2.06
C ALA A 140 -12.82 16.32 1.88
N LEU A 141 -12.38 15.63 2.92
CA LEU A 141 -11.29 14.64 2.85
C LEU A 141 -11.65 13.49 1.92
N TYR A 142 -12.85 12.96 2.06
CA TYR A 142 -13.31 11.85 1.22
C TYR A 142 -13.36 12.26 -0.25
N THR A 143 -14.03 13.38 -0.53
CA THR A 143 -14.20 13.88 -1.90
C THR A 143 -12.84 14.21 -2.54
N HIS A 144 -11.97 14.90 -1.80
CA HIS A 144 -10.63 15.25 -2.28
C HIS A 144 -9.85 13.99 -2.69
N HIS A 145 -9.75 13.01 -1.80
CA HIS A 145 -8.96 11.82 -2.09
C HIS A 145 -9.54 10.97 -3.19
N GLN A 146 -10.87 10.89 -3.33
CA GLN A 146 -11.48 10.18 -4.45
C GLN A 146 -11.23 10.89 -5.79
N TYR A 147 -11.31 12.23 -5.84
CA TYR A 147 -10.99 12.96 -7.07
C TYR A 147 -9.51 12.83 -7.45
N ILE A 148 -8.59 12.98 -6.49
CA ILE A 148 -7.17 12.77 -6.76
C ILE A 148 -6.91 11.33 -7.26
N ALA A 149 -7.54 10.34 -6.65
CA ALA A 149 -7.43 8.95 -7.09
C ALA A 149 -7.89 8.77 -8.54
N GLY A 150 -9.00 9.40 -8.92
CA GLY A 150 -9.51 9.37 -10.29
C GLY A 150 -8.53 9.96 -11.30
N PHE A 151 -7.93 11.12 -11.00
CA PHE A 151 -6.91 11.72 -11.84
C PHE A 151 -5.66 10.85 -11.95
N LEU A 152 -5.21 10.24 -10.85
CA LEU A 152 -4.07 9.33 -10.87
C LEU A 152 -4.34 8.11 -11.75
N MET A 153 -5.54 7.51 -11.66
CA MET A 153 -5.92 6.37 -12.50
C MET A 153 -6.00 6.74 -13.97
N VAL A 154 -6.57 7.89 -14.31
CA VAL A 154 -6.60 8.38 -15.71
C VAL A 154 -5.18 8.61 -16.22
N GLY A 155 -4.31 9.22 -15.41
CA GLY A 155 -2.90 9.39 -15.73
C GLY A 155 -2.18 8.06 -15.95
N ALA A 156 -2.49 7.04 -15.17
CA ALA A 156 -1.94 5.70 -15.32
C ALA A 156 -2.25 5.11 -16.71
N PHE A 157 -3.49 5.17 -17.13
CA PHE A 157 -3.89 4.69 -18.46
C PHE A 157 -3.33 5.55 -19.59
N ALA A 158 -3.23 6.87 -19.39
CA ALA A 158 -2.61 7.77 -20.36
C ALA A 158 -1.14 7.40 -20.61
N HIS A 159 -0.36 7.22 -19.55
CA HIS A 159 1.05 6.81 -19.67
C HIS A 159 1.20 5.37 -20.16
N GLY A 160 0.27 4.49 -19.82
CA GLY A 160 0.20 3.15 -20.42
C GLY A 160 -0.02 3.21 -21.93
N ALA A 161 -0.88 4.07 -22.41
CA ALA A 161 -1.09 4.30 -23.84
C ALA A 161 0.17 4.87 -24.52
N ILE A 162 0.85 5.82 -23.88
CA ILE A 162 2.11 6.38 -24.40
C ILE A 162 3.18 5.29 -24.49
N PHE A 163 3.27 4.42 -23.50
CA PHE A 163 4.16 3.28 -23.55
C PHE A 163 3.94 2.46 -24.83
N PHE A 164 2.70 2.08 -25.14
CA PHE A 164 2.40 1.29 -26.34
C PHE A 164 2.73 2.00 -27.65
N VAL A 165 2.56 3.32 -27.69
CA VAL A 165 2.82 4.10 -28.89
C VAL A 165 4.32 4.39 -29.08
N ARG A 166 5.05 4.65 -28.00
CA ARG A 166 6.43 5.11 -28.07
C ARG A 166 7.49 4.09 -27.67
N ASP A 167 7.19 3.28 -26.65
CA ASP A 167 8.22 2.49 -25.97
C ASP A 167 8.04 0.98 -26.14
N TYR A 168 6.90 0.55 -26.67
CA TYR A 168 6.63 -0.89 -26.85
C TYR A 168 7.54 -1.47 -27.93
N ASP A 169 8.30 -2.49 -27.55
CA ASP A 169 9.14 -3.26 -28.46
C ASP A 169 8.74 -4.73 -28.38
N PRO A 170 8.09 -5.26 -29.46
CA PRO A 170 7.67 -6.66 -29.47
C PRO A 170 8.85 -7.63 -29.41
N CYS A 171 10.04 -7.22 -29.80
CA CYS A 171 11.22 -8.08 -29.74
C CYS A 171 11.66 -8.39 -28.31
N LEU A 172 11.44 -7.49 -27.36
CA LEU A 172 11.80 -7.70 -25.95
C LEU A 172 10.96 -8.79 -25.30
N LEU A 173 9.72 -8.98 -25.74
CA LEU A 173 8.80 -9.98 -25.17
C LEU A 173 9.05 -11.39 -25.68
N TYR A 174 9.67 -11.54 -26.84
CA TYR A 174 9.78 -12.83 -27.53
C TYR A 174 11.21 -13.34 -27.68
N THR A 175 12.20 -12.54 -27.35
CA THR A 175 13.60 -13.00 -27.34
C THR A 175 13.89 -13.72 -26.04
N SER A 176 14.36 -14.97 -26.14
CA SER A 176 14.96 -15.64 -24.98
C SER A 176 16.21 -14.87 -24.55
N PRO A 177 16.43 -14.69 -23.23
CA PRO A 177 17.68 -14.11 -22.75
C PRO A 177 18.85 -14.92 -23.30
N SER A 178 19.85 -14.21 -23.84
CA SER A 178 21.10 -14.88 -24.25
C SER A 178 21.75 -15.52 -23.02
N PRO A 179 22.33 -16.73 -23.14
CA PRO A 179 23.08 -17.33 -22.03
C PRO A 179 24.25 -16.50 -21.54
N ARG A 180 24.58 -15.40 -22.23
CA ARG A 180 25.67 -14.48 -21.88
C ARG A 180 25.21 -13.22 -21.18
N ASP A 181 23.91 -13.01 -21.04
CA ASP A 181 23.30 -11.88 -20.35
C ASP A 181 22.93 -12.32 -18.93
#